data_f609282098605b9cb8a8960b28a92d45
#
_entry.id   f609282098605b9cb8a8960b28a92d45
#
_cell.length_a   1.000
_cell.length_b   1.000
_cell.length_c   1.000
_cell.angle_alpha   90.00
_cell.angle_beta   90.00
_cell.angle_gamma   90.00
#
_symmetry.space_group_name_H-M   'P 1'
#
loop_
_entity.id
_entity.type
_entity.pdbx_description
1 polymer ?
#
loop_
_entity_poly.entity_id
_entity_poly.type
_entity_poly.pdbx_seq_one_letter_code
_entity_poly.pdbx_strand_id
1 'polypeptide(L)'
;MRRTASTVAVVLFLLGGGLAKADPGADDREASVSTQMGQREITIRAEKVAPGIFFLHSGAGGNMALCIGEDGAFLVDDQYAPLTDAIRQVIGQLTDEPVRFVLNTHWHADHTGGNENLGELGTVIVAHDNVRARMSSEQFSTFWERPTEASPAGALPVVTFSDTLTFHMNGMTIRALHISGAHTDGDAVVHFREANVIHMGDILFHQWYPYIDISAGGSVRGTIAAVDAILPMIDEETVVIPGHGATVTDRSGLIAYRDMLEAVADRIQEFVDEGRTLEEVQAARPTAPWDEVWGQNFMTPERFVRLVYGDLTGTL
;
A
#
# COMPACT_ATOMS: atom_id res chain seq x y z
N MET A 1 9.71 -87.71 7.23
CA MET A 1 10.22 -86.33 7.12
C MET A 1 9.20 -85.46 6.37
N ARG A 2 8.38 -84.75 7.10
CA ARG A 2 7.36 -83.86 6.53
C ARG A 2 7.90 -82.40 6.65
N ARG A 3 8.07 -81.71 5.51
CA ARG A 3 8.44 -80.28 5.46
C ARG A 3 7.16 -79.46 5.52
N THR A 4 7.06 -78.65 6.54
CA THR A 4 6.03 -77.64 6.70
C THR A 4 6.44 -76.39 5.94
N ALA A 5 5.62 -75.99 4.99
CA ALA A 5 5.78 -74.70 4.30
C ALA A 5 5.10 -73.62 5.12
N SER A 6 5.87 -72.58 5.52
CA SER A 6 5.34 -71.32 6.14
C SER A 6 4.93 -70.36 5.05
N THR A 7 3.66 -70.04 5.02
CA THR A 7 3.11 -68.99 4.16
C THR A 7 3.26 -67.66 4.86
N VAL A 8 4.06 -66.74 4.29
CA VAL A 8 4.16 -65.29 4.75
C VAL A 8 3.07 -64.54 4.04
N ALA A 9 2.11 -64.04 4.83
CA ALA A 9 1.11 -63.10 4.35
C ALA A 9 1.69 -61.67 4.36
N VAL A 10 1.84 -61.09 3.18
CA VAL A 10 2.19 -59.66 3.03
C VAL A 10 0.90 -58.86 3.13
N VAL A 11 0.76 -58.09 4.23
CA VAL A 11 -0.33 -57.09 4.42
C VAL A 11 0.11 -55.80 3.76
N LEU A 12 -0.49 -55.51 2.62
CA LEU A 12 -0.31 -54.21 1.93
C LEU A 12 -1.17 -53.14 2.63
N PHE A 13 -0.54 -52.24 3.38
CA PHE A 13 -1.21 -51.03 3.85
C PHE A 13 -1.29 -50.04 2.67
N LEU A 14 -2.48 -49.92 2.10
CA LEU A 14 -2.83 -48.78 1.24
C LEU A 14 -2.99 -47.55 2.14
N LEU A 15 -1.96 -46.69 2.20
CA LEU A 15 -2.07 -45.32 2.69
C LEU A 15 -2.91 -44.56 1.67
N GLY A 16 -4.20 -44.45 1.94
CA GLY A 16 -5.10 -43.53 1.26
C GLY A 16 -4.73 -42.10 1.67
N GLY A 17 -3.83 -41.46 0.94
CA GLY A 17 -3.65 -40.03 0.99
C GLY A 17 -4.91 -39.35 0.47
N GLY A 18 -5.84 -39.03 1.38
CA GLY A 18 -6.93 -38.14 1.08
C GLY A 18 -6.33 -36.75 0.84
N LEU A 19 -6.29 -36.31 -0.41
CA LEU A 19 -6.19 -34.90 -0.73
C LEU A 19 -7.36 -34.24 -0.02
N ALA A 20 -7.09 -33.44 1.03
CA ALA A 20 -8.05 -32.55 1.62
C ALA A 20 -8.52 -31.62 0.48
N LYS A 21 -9.77 -31.79 0.05
CA LYS A 21 -10.41 -30.83 -0.83
C LYS A 21 -10.45 -29.52 -0.05
N ALA A 22 -9.80 -28.49 -0.58
CA ALA A 22 -10.01 -27.12 -0.12
C ALA A 22 -11.53 -26.89 -0.06
N ASP A 23 -12.01 -26.38 1.06
CA ASP A 23 -13.41 -26.02 1.24
C ASP A 23 -13.71 -24.84 0.30
N PRO A 24 -14.54 -24.99 -0.74
CA PRO A 24 -14.85 -23.90 -1.66
C PRO A 24 -15.66 -22.76 -1.02
N GLY A 25 -16.09 -22.90 0.26
CA GLY A 25 -16.83 -21.88 1.02
C GLY A 25 -15.95 -20.95 1.86
N ALA A 26 -14.63 -21.18 1.95
CA ALA A 26 -13.72 -20.35 2.73
C ALA A 26 -13.28 -19.06 2.00
N ASP A 27 -13.58 -18.95 0.71
CA ASP A 27 -12.97 -17.96 -0.19
C ASP A 27 -13.77 -16.65 -0.36
N ASP A 28 -15.00 -16.51 0.17
CA ASP A 28 -15.84 -15.32 0.06
C ASP A 28 -16.01 -14.57 1.40
N ARG A 29 -15.11 -14.75 2.37
CA ARG A 29 -15.23 -14.12 3.67
C ARG A 29 -14.82 -12.65 3.59
N GLU A 30 -15.77 -11.76 3.91
CA GLU A 30 -15.47 -10.41 4.35
C GLU A 30 -15.20 -10.42 5.85
N ALA A 31 -14.25 -9.60 6.30
CA ALA A 31 -13.92 -9.47 7.72
C ALA A 31 -13.94 -8.00 8.12
N SER A 32 -14.39 -7.72 9.33
CA SER A 32 -14.34 -6.36 9.87
C SER A 32 -14.24 -6.33 11.39
N VAL A 33 -13.53 -5.33 11.91
CA VAL A 33 -13.39 -5.05 13.34
C VAL A 33 -13.47 -3.55 13.57
N SER A 34 -14.30 -3.12 14.53
CA SER A 34 -14.35 -1.73 15.00
C SER A 34 -13.49 -1.55 16.24
N THR A 35 -12.78 -0.43 16.33
CA THR A 35 -11.95 -0.03 17.46
C THR A 35 -12.03 1.47 17.68
N GLN A 36 -11.47 1.96 18.79
CA GLN A 36 -11.40 3.39 19.09
C GLN A 36 -10.00 3.93 18.82
N MET A 37 -9.91 5.01 18.05
CA MET A 37 -8.68 5.80 17.90
C MET A 37 -8.98 7.24 18.36
N GLY A 38 -8.58 7.55 19.60
CA GLY A 38 -9.02 8.77 20.28
C GLY A 38 -10.53 8.77 20.51
N GLN A 39 -11.22 9.80 19.99
CA GLN A 39 -12.68 9.92 20.10
C GLN A 39 -13.44 9.37 18.88
N ARG A 40 -12.71 8.80 17.90
CA ARG A 40 -13.33 8.27 16.67
C ARG A 40 -13.43 6.76 16.75
N GLU A 41 -14.58 6.24 16.38
CA GLU A 41 -14.73 4.82 16.08
C GLU A 41 -14.21 4.58 14.66
N ILE A 42 -13.26 3.63 14.53
CA ILE A 42 -12.65 3.23 13.27
C ILE A 42 -13.00 1.78 13.01
N THR A 43 -13.48 1.48 11.83
CA THR A 43 -13.75 0.10 11.41
C THR A 43 -12.75 -0.31 10.34
N ILE A 44 -11.90 -1.29 10.65
CA ILE A 44 -11.06 -1.95 9.66
C ILE A 44 -11.92 -2.96 8.91
N ARG A 45 -11.92 -2.91 7.58
CA ARG A 45 -12.60 -3.85 6.68
C ARG A 45 -11.60 -4.55 5.81
N ALA A 46 -11.84 -5.82 5.54
CA ALA A 46 -11.12 -6.61 4.54
C ALA A 46 -12.12 -7.05 3.47
N GLU A 47 -11.86 -6.64 2.26
CA GLU A 47 -12.66 -6.96 1.06
C GLU A 47 -11.80 -7.83 0.13
N LYS A 48 -12.32 -8.99 -0.28
CA LYS A 48 -11.60 -9.86 -1.21
C LYS A 48 -11.55 -9.22 -2.59
N VAL A 49 -10.35 -9.10 -3.16
CA VAL A 49 -10.14 -8.52 -4.49
C VAL A 49 -9.63 -9.54 -5.52
N ALA A 50 -9.03 -10.64 -5.03
CA ALA A 50 -8.63 -11.79 -5.86
C ALA A 50 -8.49 -13.04 -4.95
N PRO A 51 -8.34 -14.26 -5.49
CA PRO A 51 -8.07 -15.44 -4.68
C PRO A 51 -6.86 -15.23 -3.76
N GLY A 52 -7.07 -15.32 -2.45
CA GLY A 52 -6.03 -15.14 -1.43
C GLY A 52 -5.56 -13.69 -1.22
N ILE A 53 -6.11 -12.70 -1.93
CA ILE A 53 -5.76 -11.27 -1.80
C ILE A 53 -6.95 -10.47 -1.30
N PHE A 54 -6.70 -9.64 -0.27
CA PHE A 54 -7.69 -8.75 0.33
C PHE A 54 -7.20 -7.30 0.34
N PHE A 55 -8.12 -6.39 0.05
CA PHE A 55 -7.99 -4.96 0.27
C PHE A 55 -8.43 -4.65 1.70
N LEU A 56 -7.53 -4.13 2.54
CA LEU A 56 -7.84 -3.73 3.91
C LEU A 56 -7.86 -2.20 3.98
N HIS A 57 -8.96 -1.65 4.46
CA HIS A 57 -9.13 -0.19 4.57
C HIS A 57 -9.91 0.21 5.82
N SER A 58 -9.76 1.47 6.22
CA SER A 58 -10.45 2.03 7.39
C SER A 58 -10.96 3.45 7.20
N GLY A 59 -10.48 4.14 6.18
CA GLY A 59 -10.72 5.58 5.99
C GLY A 59 -10.01 6.48 7.02
N ALA A 60 -9.15 5.91 7.90
CA ALA A 60 -8.42 6.67 8.92
C ALA A 60 -6.99 7.02 8.52
N GLY A 61 -6.41 6.29 7.58
CA GLY A 61 -5.04 6.44 7.08
C GLY A 61 -4.87 5.59 5.84
N GLY A 62 -3.64 5.14 5.56
CA GLY A 62 -3.31 4.37 4.38
C GLY A 62 -4.06 3.05 4.26
N ASN A 63 -4.30 2.62 3.04
CA ASN A 63 -4.86 1.32 2.71
C ASN A 63 -3.76 0.26 2.73
N MET A 64 -4.17 -0.98 2.94
CA MET A 64 -3.28 -2.13 3.03
C MET A 64 -3.71 -3.21 2.03
N ALA A 65 -2.78 -4.09 1.64
CA ALA A 65 -3.10 -5.34 0.96
C ALA A 65 -2.65 -6.52 1.81
N LEU A 66 -3.48 -7.57 1.88
CA LEU A 66 -3.18 -8.81 2.58
C LEU A 66 -3.19 -9.97 1.60
N CYS A 67 -2.10 -10.73 1.56
CA CYS A 67 -2.02 -12.01 0.87
C CYS A 67 -1.96 -13.13 1.91
N ILE A 68 -2.88 -14.10 1.83
CA ILE A 68 -2.96 -15.26 2.74
C ILE A 68 -2.81 -16.58 2.01
N GLY A 69 -2.25 -17.57 2.69
CA GLY A 69 -2.10 -18.94 2.21
C GLY A 69 -1.30 -19.78 3.21
N GLU A 70 -0.89 -20.99 2.82
CA GLU A 70 -0.22 -21.97 3.68
C GLU A 70 1.17 -21.51 4.16
N ASP A 71 1.83 -20.58 3.45
CA ASP A 71 3.14 -20.05 3.83
C ASP A 71 3.05 -18.92 4.88
N GLY A 72 1.85 -18.54 5.33
CA GLY A 72 1.60 -17.43 6.23
C GLY A 72 0.99 -16.21 5.55
N ALA A 73 0.73 -15.15 6.32
CA ALA A 73 0.21 -13.90 5.79
C ALA A 73 1.36 -12.95 5.40
N PHE A 74 1.19 -12.27 4.25
CA PHE A 74 2.03 -11.17 3.77
C PHE A 74 1.17 -9.90 3.75
N LEU A 75 1.61 -8.85 4.43
CA LEU A 75 0.91 -7.59 4.53
C LEU A 75 1.69 -6.49 3.79
N VAL A 76 1.00 -5.65 3.04
CA VAL A 76 1.53 -4.40 2.48
C VAL A 76 0.98 -3.27 3.33
N ASP A 77 1.86 -2.53 3.98
CA ASP A 77 1.59 -1.49 4.97
C ASP A 77 0.85 -1.99 6.22
N ASP A 78 0.84 -1.21 7.31
CA ASP A 78 0.28 -1.64 8.59
C ASP A 78 -0.39 -0.53 9.40
N GLN A 79 -0.69 0.61 8.74
CA GLN A 79 -1.48 1.68 9.32
C GLN A 79 -0.81 2.34 10.55
N TYR A 80 -1.60 3.04 11.34
CA TYR A 80 -1.19 3.65 12.60
C TYR A 80 -1.09 2.62 13.74
N ALA A 81 -0.11 2.77 14.63
CA ALA A 81 0.12 1.89 15.77
C ALA A 81 -1.13 1.56 16.61
N PRO A 82 -2.06 2.50 16.93
CA PRO A 82 -3.25 2.18 17.70
C PRO A 82 -4.23 1.23 17.00
N LEU A 83 -4.09 1.00 15.69
CA LEU A 83 -4.97 0.15 14.91
C LEU A 83 -4.44 -1.29 14.77
N THR A 84 -3.20 -1.57 15.19
CA THR A 84 -2.53 -2.87 15.00
C THR A 84 -3.38 -4.04 15.54
N ASP A 85 -3.95 -3.93 16.73
CA ASP A 85 -4.75 -5.01 17.31
C ASP A 85 -6.04 -5.28 16.52
N ALA A 86 -6.71 -4.24 16.02
CA ALA A 86 -7.89 -4.40 15.18
C ALA A 86 -7.53 -5.02 13.81
N ILE A 87 -6.41 -4.61 13.21
CA ILE A 87 -5.89 -5.19 11.96
C ILE A 87 -5.61 -6.68 12.16
N ARG A 88 -4.91 -7.05 13.24
CA ARG A 88 -4.63 -8.46 13.59
C ARG A 88 -5.91 -9.28 13.80
N GLN A 89 -6.93 -8.70 14.45
CA GLN A 89 -8.22 -9.37 14.62
C GLN A 89 -8.94 -9.58 13.29
N VAL A 90 -8.89 -8.63 12.36
CA VAL A 90 -9.43 -8.79 11.00
C VAL A 90 -8.68 -9.91 10.28
N ILE A 91 -7.35 -9.91 10.31
CA ILE A 91 -6.53 -10.97 9.69
C ILE A 91 -6.87 -12.34 10.31
N GLY A 92 -7.02 -12.42 11.63
CA GLY A 92 -7.38 -13.66 12.34
C GLY A 92 -8.79 -14.19 12.05
N GLN A 93 -9.70 -13.38 11.44
CA GLN A 93 -10.98 -13.86 10.90
C GLN A 93 -10.82 -14.54 9.53
N LEU A 94 -9.72 -14.26 8.82
CA LEU A 94 -9.45 -14.75 7.46
C LEU A 94 -8.49 -15.94 7.45
N THR A 95 -7.52 -15.99 8.37
CA THR A 95 -6.51 -17.04 8.46
C THR A 95 -6.01 -17.21 9.89
N ASP A 96 -5.66 -18.46 10.26
CA ASP A 96 -4.96 -18.77 11.50
C ASP A 96 -3.43 -18.61 11.38
N GLU A 97 -2.92 -18.41 10.16
CA GLU A 97 -1.49 -18.27 9.88
C GLU A 97 -0.96 -16.90 10.34
N PRO A 98 0.28 -16.83 10.88
CA PRO A 98 0.86 -15.58 11.35
C PRO A 98 1.20 -14.63 10.20
N VAL A 99 1.21 -13.32 10.48
CA VAL A 99 1.80 -12.31 9.58
C VAL A 99 3.32 -12.49 9.60
N ARG A 100 3.88 -13.06 8.54
CA ARG A 100 5.32 -13.32 8.42
C ARG A 100 6.10 -12.13 7.93
N PHE A 101 5.51 -11.36 7.02
CA PHE A 101 6.15 -10.19 6.43
C PHE A 101 5.19 -9.00 6.42
N VAL A 102 5.73 -7.81 6.71
CA VAL A 102 5.15 -6.53 6.33
C VAL A 102 6.11 -5.87 5.36
N LEU A 103 5.61 -5.42 4.22
CA LEU A 103 6.34 -4.58 3.30
C LEU A 103 5.73 -3.18 3.32
N ASN A 104 6.50 -2.19 3.79
CA ASN A 104 6.04 -0.81 3.76
C ASN A 104 6.32 -0.19 2.40
N THR A 105 5.28 0.47 1.84
CA THR A 105 5.36 1.14 0.55
C THR A 105 6.22 2.41 0.62
N HIS A 106 6.16 3.14 1.74
CA HIS A 106 6.94 4.34 2.03
C HIS A 106 7.03 4.59 3.54
N TRP A 107 7.57 5.73 3.99
CA TRP A 107 7.95 5.96 5.38
C TRP A 107 6.88 6.61 6.26
N HIS A 108 5.75 7.09 5.73
CA HIS A 108 4.75 7.80 6.53
C HIS A 108 4.08 6.91 7.58
N ALA A 109 3.69 7.56 8.69
CA ALA A 109 3.24 6.86 9.89
C ALA A 109 1.91 6.09 9.74
N ASP A 110 1.09 6.45 8.78
CA ASP A 110 -0.14 5.72 8.45
C ASP A 110 0.08 4.52 7.51
N HIS A 111 1.34 4.18 7.24
CA HIS A 111 1.79 3.00 6.50
C HIS A 111 2.79 2.15 7.29
N THR A 112 3.46 2.75 8.30
CA THR A 112 4.54 2.12 9.06
C THR A 112 4.28 2.07 10.57
N GLY A 113 3.15 2.61 11.03
CA GLY A 113 2.91 2.79 12.47
C GLY A 113 2.73 1.48 13.23
N GLY A 114 2.31 0.41 12.59
CA GLY A 114 2.17 -0.92 13.16
C GLY A 114 3.48 -1.71 13.26
N ASN A 115 4.57 -1.26 12.62
CA ASN A 115 5.83 -1.98 12.48
C ASN A 115 6.38 -2.51 13.81
N GLU A 116 6.47 -1.65 14.85
CA GLU A 116 7.03 -2.06 16.16
C GLU A 116 6.17 -3.18 16.78
N ASN A 117 4.86 -2.99 16.80
CA ASN A 117 3.93 -3.96 17.38
C ASN A 117 3.97 -5.31 16.64
N LEU A 118 4.06 -5.30 15.32
CA LEU A 118 4.15 -6.52 14.52
C LEU A 118 5.53 -7.15 14.61
N GLY A 119 6.60 -6.34 14.64
CA GLY A 119 7.98 -6.79 14.84
C GLY A 119 8.18 -7.53 16.17
N GLU A 120 7.55 -7.06 17.26
CA GLU A 120 7.56 -7.75 18.56
C GLU A 120 6.91 -9.14 18.52
N LEU A 121 6.03 -9.38 17.57
CA LEU A 121 5.38 -10.67 17.32
C LEU A 121 6.17 -11.58 16.37
N GLY A 122 7.33 -11.13 15.89
CA GLY A 122 8.20 -11.88 15.00
C GLY A 122 7.96 -11.65 13.51
N THR A 123 7.12 -10.66 13.13
CA THR A 123 6.94 -10.25 11.74
C THR A 123 8.23 -9.59 11.21
N VAL A 124 8.66 -9.97 10.02
CA VAL A 124 9.81 -9.36 9.35
C VAL A 124 9.37 -8.09 8.62
N ILE A 125 9.89 -6.95 9.04
CA ILE A 125 9.59 -5.65 8.41
C ILE A 125 10.55 -5.43 7.25
N VAL A 126 10.00 -5.10 6.09
CA VAL A 126 10.71 -4.95 4.81
C VAL A 126 10.34 -3.61 4.18
N ALA A 127 11.31 -2.88 3.62
CA ALA A 127 11.05 -1.64 2.88
C ALA A 127 12.23 -1.27 1.97
N HIS A 128 12.07 -0.21 1.18
CA HIS A 128 13.18 0.40 0.46
C HIS A 128 14.23 1.01 1.43
N ASP A 129 15.50 1.09 1.01
CA ASP A 129 16.60 1.63 1.81
C ASP A 129 16.30 3.03 2.36
N ASN A 130 15.70 3.91 1.53
CA ASN A 130 15.36 5.27 1.93
C ASN A 130 14.24 5.33 2.99
N VAL A 131 13.30 4.38 3.00
CA VAL A 131 12.28 4.28 4.06
C VAL A 131 12.97 4.09 5.41
N ARG A 132 13.89 3.11 5.51
CA ARG A 132 14.65 2.90 6.73
C ARG A 132 15.49 4.12 7.11
N ALA A 133 16.14 4.77 6.14
CA ALA A 133 16.96 5.95 6.38
C ALA A 133 16.13 7.10 6.97
N ARG A 134 14.95 7.38 6.38
CA ARG A 134 14.04 8.42 6.88
C ARG A 134 13.45 8.09 8.25
N MET A 135 12.98 6.89 8.45
CA MET A 135 12.46 6.44 9.74
C MET A 135 13.50 6.48 10.87
N SER A 136 14.81 6.37 10.57
CA SER A 136 15.88 6.37 11.57
C SER A 136 16.32 7.76 12.02
N SER A 137 15.76 8.84 11.50
CA SER A 137 16.12 10.22 11.83
C SER A 137 14.90 11.14 11.84
N GLU A 138 15.01 12.27 12.54
CA GLU A 138 13.98 13.31 12.49
C GLU A 138 13.82 13.82 11.06
N GLN A 139 12.58 13.99 10.63
CA GLN A 139 12.19 14.58 9.34
C GLN A 139 11.43 15.88 9.57
N PHE A 140 11.38 16.75 8.58
CA PHE A 140 10.60 17.98 8.64
C PHE A 140 9.80 18.15 7.34
N SER A 141 8.49 18.27 7.46
CA SER A 141 7.62 18.60 6.32
C SER A 141 7.52 20.10 6.15
N THR A 142 8.00 20.64 5.04
CA THR A 142 7.85 22.06 4.68
C THR A 142 6.39 22.39 4.36
N PHE A 143 5.63 21.47 3.80
CA PHE A 143 4.21 21.68 3.50
C PHE A 143 3.34 21.78 4.77
N TRP A 144 3.57 20.88 5.76
CA TRP A 144 2.81 20.87 7.02
C TRP A 144 3.47 21.71 8.13
N GLU A 145 4.68 22.23 7.88
CA GLU A 145 5.48 23.05 8.83
C GLU A 145 5.65 22.36 10.18
N ARG A 146 5.91 21.05 10.17
CA ARG A 146 6.04 20.24 11.38
C ARG A 146 7.15 19.18 11.28
N PRO A 147 7.83 18.88 12.41
CA PRO A 147 8.73 17.76 12.49
C PRO A 147 7.95 16.44 12.61
N THR A 148 8.62 15.35 12.23
CA THR A 148 8.28 13.96 12.56
C THR A 148 9.50 13.36 13.23
N GLU A 149 9.35 12.91 14.47
CA GLU A 149 10.44 12.29 15.24
C GLU A 149 10.91 10.99 14.59
N ALA A 150 12.17 10.60 14.87
CA ALA A 150 12.67 9.30 14.44
C ALA A 150 11.84 8.17 15.06
N SER A 151 11.59 7.14 14.27
CA SER A 151 10.88 5.94 14.72
C SER A 151 11.71 5.16 15.73
N PRO A 152 11.10 4.45 16.69
CA PRO A 152 11.82 3.56 17.59
C PRO A 152 12.55 2.45 16.82
N ALA A 153 13.64 1.95 17.39
CA ALA A 153 14.47 0.95 16.71
C ALA A 153 13.71 -0.33 16.32
N GLY A 154 12.69 -0.70 17.11
CA GLY A 154 11.84 -1.87 16.86
C GLY A 154 10.91 -1.69 15.64
N ALA A 155 10.66 -0.45 15.23
CA ALA A 155 9.81 -0.16 14.05
C ALA A 155 10.61 -0.15 12.73
N LEU A 156 11.96 -0.15 12.79
CA LEU A 156 12.77 0.01 11.57
C LEU A 156 12.78 -1.27 10.74
N PRO A 157 12.60 -1.17 9.39
CA PRO A 157 12.75 -2.32 8.50
C PRO A 157 14.07 -3.06 8.72
N VAL A 158 14.01 -4.39 8.89
CA VAL A 158 15.20 -5.24 9.11
C VAL A 158 15.72 -5.84 7.81
N VAL A 159 14.90 -5.88 6.77
CA VAL A 159 15.28 -6.23 5.40
C VAL A 159 15.02 -5.02 4.52
N THR A 160 16.03 -4.58 3.78
CA THR A 160 15.88 -3.47 2.84
C THR A 160 16.31 -3.87 1.43
N PHE A 161 15.84 -3.12 0.44
CA PHE A 161 16.20 -3.29 -0.97
C PHE A 161 16.37 -1.92 -1.65
N SER A 162 17.18 -1.89 -2.73
CA SER A 162 17.47 -0.65 -3.46
C SER A 162 16.61 -0.47 -4.72
N ASP A 163 16.32 -1.57 -5.45
CA ASP A 163 15.58 -1.50 -6.73
C ASP A 163 14.34 -2.39 -6.72
N THR A 164 14.53 -3.69 -6.53
CA THR A 164 13.45 -4.68 -6.54
C THR A 164 13.68 -5.77 -5.51
N LEU A 165 12.59 -6.32 -4.99
CA LEU A 165 12.59 -7.50 -4.14
C LEU A 165 11.46 -8.43 -4.57
N THR A 166 11.70 -9.74 -4.54
CA THR A 166 10.69 -10.74 -4.92
C THR A 166 10.53 -11.76 -3.81
N PHE A 167 9.28 -12.00 -3.43
CA PHE A 167 8.89 -13.09 -2.54
C PHE A 167 8.20 -14.17 -3.36
N HIS A 168 8.43 -15.42 -3.00
CA HIS A 168 7.72 -16.60 -3.52
C HIS A 168 7.02 -17.27 -2.34
N MET A 169 5.73 -16.97 -2.16
CA MET A 169 4.91 -17.53 -1.10
C MET A 169 3.44 -17.57 -1.49
N ASN A 170 2.67 -18.46 -0.86
CA ASN A 170 1.24 -18.63 -1.11
C ASN A 170 0.92 -18.92 -2.59
N GLY A 171 1.85 -19.55 -3.31
CA GLY A 171 1.72 -19.84 -4.75
C GLY A 171 1.85 -18.58 -5.64
N MET A 172 2.31 -17.46 -5.09
CA MET A 172 2.43 -16.19 -5.79
C MET A 172 3.86 -15.70 -5.88
N THR A 173 4.14 -14.96 -6.95
CA THR A 173 5.32 -14.12 -7.12
C THR A 173 4.93 -12.69 -6.74
N ILE A 174 5.29 -12.28 -5.51
CA ILE A 174 5.01 -10.93 -4.98
C ILE A 174 6.26 -10.09 -5.25
N ARG A 175 6.15 -9.10 -6.12
CA ARG A 175 7.28 -8.27 -6.52
C ARG A 175 7.11 -6.84 -6.01
N ALA A 176 8.05 -6.39 -5.19
CA ALA A 176 8.22 -4.99 -4.83
C ALA A 176 9.15 -4.30 -5.84
N LEU A 177 8.74 -3.12 -6.30
CA LEU A 177 9.53 -2.28 -7.22
C LEU A 177 9.66 -0.89 -6.61
N HIS A 178 10.89 -0.42 -6.45
CA HIS A 178 11.13 0.96 -6.06
C HIS A 178 10.79 1.93 -7.21
N ILE A 179 10.12 3.03 -6.88
CA ILE A 179 9.76 4.11 -7.79
C ILE A 179 10.29 5.42 -7.20
N SER A 180 11.33 5.95 -7.79
CA SER A 180 12.01 7.14 -7.24
C SER A 180 11.26 8.44 -7.54
N GLY A 181 11.17 9.31 -6.55
CA GLY A 181 10.76 10.71 -6.70
C GLY A 181 9.29 10.93 -7.04
N ALA A 182 8.40 9.99 -6.69
CA ALA A 182 6.96 10.09 -6.86
C ALA A 182 6.30 10.79 -5.66
N HIS A 183 5.75 10.02 -4.71
CA HIS A 183 5.21 10.55 -3.46
C HIS A 183 6.33 10.88 -2.45
N THR A 184 7.34 10.01 -2.36
CA THR A 184 8.59 10.19 -1.62
C THR A 184 9.77 9.68 -2.46
N ASP A 185 10.98 9.69 -1.87
CA ASP A 185 12.18 9.05 -2.48
C ASP A 185 12.31 7.57 -2.15
N GLY A 186 11.41 7.01 -1.35
CA GLY A 186 11.45 5.62 -0.89
C GLY A 186 10.27 4.78 -1.36
N ASP A 187 9.45 5.29 -2.28
CA ASP A 187 8.22 4.61 -2.69
C ASP A 187 8.46 3.25 -3.31
N ALA A 188 7.59 2.30 -2.98
CA ALA A 188 7.54 1.00 -3.61
C ALA A 188 6.11 0.63 -4.00
N VAL A 189 5.94 0.06 -5.20
CA VAL A 189 4.71 -0.62 -5.59
C VAL A 189 4.86 -2.12 -5.38
N VAL A 190 3.78 -2.81 -5.05
CA VAL A 190 3.79 -4.25 -4.79
C VAL A 190 2.84 -4.96 -5.75
N HIS A 191 3.38 -5.83 -6.60
CA HIS A 191 2.65 -6.54 -7.64
C HIS A 191 2.51 -8.04 -7.30
N PHE A 192 1.29 -8.49 -7.06
CA PHE A 192 0.89 -9.88 -6.88
C PHE A 192 0.57 -10.47 -8.27
N ARG A 193 1.59 -11.03 -8.93
CA ARG A 193 1.55 -11.30 -10.37
C ARG A 193 0.46 -12.29 -10.79
N GLU A 194 0.35 -13.42 -10.11
CA GLU A 194 -0.60 -14.48 -10.45
C GLU A 194 -2.05 -14.08 -10.12
N ALA A 195 -2.23 -13.17 -9.17
CA ALA A 195 -3.53 -12.62 -8.80
C ALA A 195 -3.95 -11.43 -9.67
N ASN A 196 -3.04 -10.86 -10.48
CA ASN A 196 -3.22 -9.64 -11.26
C ASN A 196 -3.69 -8.45 -10.40
N VAL A 197 -3.03 -8.26 -9.24
CA VAL A 197 -3.30 -7.17 -8.29
C VAL A 197 -2.03 -6.37 -8.07
N ILE A 198 -2.13 -5.03 -8.06
CA ILE A 198 -1.02 -4.14 -7.74
C ILE A 198 -1.42 -3.17 -6.64
N HIS A 199 -0.57 -3.01 -5.60
CA HIS A 199 -0.71 -1.99 -4.57
C HIS A 199 0.25 -0.83 -4.90
N MET A 200 -0.30 0.37 -5.03
CA MET A 200 0.44 1.53 -5.51
C MET A 200 1.07 2.37 -4.39
N GLY A 201 0.74 2.08 -3.12
CA GLY A 201 1.05 3.03 -2.04
C GLY A 201 0.50 4.42 -2.35
N ASP A 202 1.12 5.43 -1.81
CA ASP A 202 0.70 6.83 -1.97
C ASP A 202 1.10 7.46 -3.31
N ILE A 203 1.63 6.66 -4.24
CA ILE A 203 1.69 7.05 -5.65
C ILE A 203 0.29 7.24 -6.20
N LEU A 204 -0.74 6.57 -5.64
CA LEU A 204 -2.14 6.68 -6.04
C LEU A 204 -3.05 7.05 -4.86
N PHE A 205 -3.74 8.19 -5.00
CA PHE A 205 -4.90 8.60 -4.20
C PHE A 205 -6.14 8.47 -5.07
N HIS A 206 -6.97 7.45 -4.83
CA HIS A 206 -8.14 7.21 -5.68
C HIS A 206 -9.26 8.19 -5.35
N GLN A 207 -9.60 9.05 -6.33
CA GLN A 207 -10.62 10.11 -6.22
C GLN A 207 -10.34 11.16 -5.13
N TRP A 208 -9.07 11.32 -4.73
CA TRP A 208 -8.62 12.37 -3.83
C TRP A 208 -7.46 13.11 -4.48
N TYR A 209 -7.34 14.44 -4.24
CA TYR A 209 -6.08 15.12 -4.51
C TYR A 209 -4.99 14.54 -3.62
N PRO A 210 -3.83 14.18 -4.19
CA PRO A 210 -2.76 13.59 -3.41
C PRO A 210 -2.05 14.63 -2.53
N TYR A 211 -1.58 14.16 -1.39
CA TYR A 211 -0.40 14.76 -0.76
C TYR A 211 0.83 14.14 -1.43
N ILE A 212 1.81 14.97 -1.80
CA ILE A 212 3.11 14.56 -2.31
C ILE A 212 4.16 15.19 -1.40
N ASP A 213 5.04 14.38 -0.83
CA ASP A 213 6.03 14.87 0.14
C ASP A 213 7.28 15.38 -0.56
N ILE A 214 7.24 16.65 -0.96
CA ILE A 214 8.34 17.33 -1.64
C ILE A 214 9.59 17.36 -0.74
N SER A 215 9.41 17.55 0.59
CA SER A 215 10.49 17.51 1.56
C SER A 215 11.20 16.16 1.63
N ALA A 216 10.47 15.09 1.27
CA ALA A 216 11.00 13.74 1.21
C ALA A 216 11.37 13.30 -0.23
N GLY A 217 11.58 14.25 -1.14
CA GLY A 217 12.05 13.99 -2.49
C GLY A 217 10.96 13.55 -3.48
N GLY A 218 9.67 13.65 -3.11
CA GLY A 218 8.55 13.50 -4.02
C GLY A 218 8.39 14.70 -4.96
N SER A 219 7.65 14.52 -6.05
CA SER A 219 7.27 15.62 -6.95
C SER A 219 6.02 15.26 -7.76
N VAL A 220 5.28 16.26 -8.19
CA VAL A 220 4.08 16.06 -9.04
C VAL A 220 4.46 15.40 -10.37
N ARG A 221 5.53 15.88 -11.02
CA ARG A 221 6.02 15.31 -12.28
C ARG A 221 6.59 13.89 -12.08
N GLY A 222 7.20 13.63 -10.94
CA GLY A 222 7.65 12.28 -10.56
C GLY A 222 6.49 11.32 -10.35
N THR A 223 5.40 11.76 -9.72
CA THR A 223 4.18 10.96 -9.56
C THR A 223 3.55 10.63 -10.92
N ILE A 224 3.47 11.59 -11.85
CA ILE A 224 3.00 11.35 -13.22
C ILE A 224 3.88 10.31 -13.91
N ALA A 225 5.21 10.48 -13.86
CA ALA A 225 6.17 9.55 -14.48
C ALA A 225 6.10 8.15 -13.85
N ALA A 226 5.85 8.05 -12.53
CA ALA A 226 5.64 6.79 -11.83
C ALA A 226 4.43 6.03 -12.38
N VAL A 227 3.30 6.71 -12.55
CA VAL A 227 2.10 6.12 -13.15
C VAL A 227 2.37 5.66 -14.59
N ASP A 228 3.04 6.49 -15.41
CA ASP A 228 3.41 6.14 -16.79
C ASP A 228 4.33 4.91 -16.86
N ALA A 229 5.20 4.72 -15.86
CA ALA A 229 6.07 3.55 -15.76
C ALA A 229 5.30 2.25 -15.36
N ILE A 230 4.21 2.39 -14.60
CA ILE A 230 3.39 1.25 -14.15
C ILE A 230 2.36 0.83 -15.20
N LEU A 231 1.76 1.76 -15.95
CA LEU A 231 0.72 1.47 -16.94
C LEU A 231 1.06 0.35 -17.96
N PRO A 232 2.32 0.22 -18.46
CA PRO A 232 2.70 -0.91 -19.32
C PRO A 232 2.82 -2.27 -18.62
N MET A 233 2.81 -2.30 -17.28
CA MET A 233 2.97 -3.52 -16.48
C MET A 233 1.64 -4.16 -16.10
N ILE A 234 0.53 -3.46 -16.35
CA ILE A 234 -0.84 -3.84 -15.97
C ILE A 234 -1.74 -3.85 -17.21
N ASP A 235 -2.84 -4.59 -17.12
CA ASP A 235 -3.87 -4.69 -18.14
C ASP A 235 -5.23 -4.18 -17.63
N GLU A 236 -6.27 -4.32 -18.47
CA GLU A 236 -7.61 -3.82 -18.17
C GLU A 236 -8.32 -4.62 -17.04
N GLU A 237 -7.81 -5.82 -16.71
CA GLU A 237 -8.35 -6.71 -15.67
C GLU A 237 -7.59 -6.56 -14.35
N THR A 238 -6.50 -5.79 -14.33
CA THR A 238 -5.67 -5.59 -13.14
C THR A 238 -6.44 -4.82 -12.08
N VAL A 239 -6.54 -5.38 -10.88
CA VAL A 239 -7.03 -4.66 -9.70
C VAL A 239 -5.91 -3.78 -9.15
N VAL A 240 -6.19 -2.48 -9.04
CA VAL A 240 -5.25 -1.48 -8.52
C VAL A 240 -5.69 -1.03 -7.14
N ILE A 241 -4.87 -1.32 -6.11
CA ILE A 241 -5.11 -0.89 -4.74
C ILE A 241 -4.39 0.45 -4.53
N PRO A 242 -5.12 1.54 -4.22
CA PRO A 242 -4.53 2.84 -3.91
C PRO A 242 -4.00 2.89 -2.48
N GLY A 243 -3.01 3.76 -2.21
CA GLY A 243 -2.61 4.07 -0.82
C GLY A 243 -3.72 4.77 -0.05
N HIS A 244 -4.49 5.63 -0.71
CA HIS A 244 -5.67 6.29 -0.13
C HIS A 244 -6.86 6.26 -1.11
N GLY A 245 -8.06 6.20 -0.53
CA GLY A 245 -9.34 6.11 -1.24
C GLY A 245 -10.23 5.04 -0.63
N ALA A 246 -11.52 5.10 -0.91
CA ALA A 246 -12.49 4.21 -0.27
C ALA A 246 -12.59 2.83 -0.96
N THR A 247 -12.13 2.71 -2.19
CA THR A 247 -12.26 1.51 -3.02
C THR A 247 -11.00 1.26 -3.84
N VAL A 248 -10.83 0.03 -4.29
CA VAL A 248 -9.88 -0.30 -5.36
C VAL A 248 -10.31 0.37 -6.68
N THR A 249 -9.39 0.43 -7.63
CA THR A 249 -9.63 0.92 -8.98
C THR A 249 -9.03 -0.05 -10.01
N ASP A 250 -8.95 0.39 -11.25
CA ASP A 250 -8.41 -0.34 -12.38
C ASP A 250 -7.43 0.53 -13.19
N ARG A 251 -6.97 0.01 -14.32
CA ARG A 251 -6.09 0.73 -15.23
C ARG A 251 -6.71 2.06 -15.71
N SER A 252 -8.02 2.11 -15.95
CA SER A 252 -8.70 3.33 -16.39
C SER A 252 -8.75 4.41 -15.32
N GLY A 253 -8.97 4.03 -14.06
CA GLY A 253 -8.90 4.95 -12.92
C GLY A 253 -7.48 5.48 -12.68
N LEU A 254 -6.46 4.65 -12.88
CA LEU A 254 -5.06 5.08 -12.81
C LEU A 254 -4.72 6.10 -13.93
N ILE A 255 -5.21 5.89 -15.14
CA ILE A 255 -5.09 6.85 -16.25
C ILE A 255 -5.79 8.16 -15.92
N ALA A 256 -7.03 8.11 -15.40
CA ALA A 256 -7.78 9.32 -15.04
C ALA A 256 -7.06 10.14 -13.94
N TYR A 257 -6.43 9.47 -12.97
CA TYR A 257 -5.59 10.10 -11.96
C TYR A 257 -4.38 10.81 -12.57
N ARG A 258 -3.62 10.13 -13.45
CA ARG A 258 -2.47 10.68 -14.15
C ARG A 258 -2.88 11.91 -14.98
N ASP A 259 -3.95 11.81 -15.76
CA ASP A 259 -4.44 12.87 -16.63
C ASP A 259 -4.88 14.11 -15.82
N MET A 260 -5.49 13.90 -14.66
CA MET A 260 -5.81 14.99 -13.73
C MET A 260 -4.55 15.70 -13.24
N LEU A 261 -3.54 14.93 -12.77
CA LEU A 261 -2.27 15.49 -12.29
C LEU A 261 -1.56 16.29 -13.38
N GLU A 262 -1.47 15.73 -14.59
CA GLU A 262 -0.83 16.38 -15.74
C GLU A 262 -1.52 17.70 -16.09
N ALA A 263 -2.85 17.67 -16.23
CA ALA A 263 -3.62 18.87 -16.59
C ALA A 263 -3.54 19.97 -15.52
N VAL A 264 -3.53 19.61 -14.23
CA VAL A 264 -3.39 20.59 -13.14
C VAL A 264 -1.97 21.16 -13.12
N ALA A 265 -0.95 20.29 -13.25
CA ALA A 265 0.45 20.73 -13.25
C ALA A 265 0.75 21.67 -14.44
N ASP A 266 0.25 21.35 -15.63
CA ASP A 266 0.45 22.18 -16.83
C ASP A 266 -0.23 23.54 -16.69
N ARG A 267 -1.47 23.59 -16.20
CA ARG A 267 -2.17 24.88 -15.95
C ARG A 267 -1.47 25.75 -14.92
N ILE A 268 -0.95 25.15 -13.84
CA ILE A 268 -0.22 25.90 -12.82
C ILE A 268 1.14 26.35 -13.38
N GLN A 269 1.81 25.51 -14.21
CA GLN A 269 3.05 25.90 -14.86
C GLN A 269 2.87 27.14 -15.77
N GLU A 270 1.77 27.19 -16.55
CA GLU A 270 1.46 28.37 -17.36
C GLU A 270 1.38 29.65 -16.51
N PHE A 271 0.72 29.58 -15.34
CA PHE A 271 0.64 30.71 -14.42
C PHE A 271 1.98 31.07 -13.77
N VAL A 272 2.82 30.09 -13.46
CA VAL A 272 4.18 30.30 -12.96
C VAL A 272 5.03 30.99 -14.03
N ASP A 273 4.93 30.57 -15.28
CA ASP A 273 5.66 31.18 -16.42
C ASP A 273 5.21 32.62 -16.70
N GLU A 274 3.91 32.94 -16.41
CA GLU A 274 3.39 34.31 -16.43
C GLU A 274 3.84 35.18 -15.21
N GLY A 275 4.53 34.58 -14.25
CA GLY A 275 5.01 35.27 -13.03
C GLY A 275 3.90 35.55 -12.01
N ARG A 276 2.80 34.79 -12.03
CA ARG A 276 1.70 34.95 -11.06
C ARG A 276 2.08 34.46 -9.68
N THR A 277 1.57 35.14 -8.66
CA THR A 277 1.71 34.70 -7.26
C THR A 277 0.80 33.51 -6.95
N LEU A 278 1.09 32.80 -5.84
CA LEU A 278 0.25 31.69 -5.37
C LEU A 278 -1.22 32.13 -5.18
N GLU A 279 -1.45 33.32 -4.59
CA GLU A 279 -2.79 33.84 -4.36
C GLU A 279 -3.57 34.09 -5.68
N GLU A 280 -2.88 34.58 -6.72
CA GLU A 280 -3.46 34.78 -8.04
C GLU A 280 -3.79 33.44 -8.72
N VAL A 281 -2.93 32.42 -8.55
CA VAL A 281 -3.16 31.07 -9.08
C VAL A 281 -4.33 30.39 -8.34
N GLN A 282 -4.40 30.50 -7.02
CA GLN A 282 -5.54 29.97 -6.24
C GLN A 282 -6.86 30.66 -6.64
N ALA A 283 -6.85 31.97 -6.84
CA ALA A 283 -8.03 32.73 -7.28
C ALA A 283 -8.49 32.30 -8.69
N ALA A 284 -7.58 31.88 -9.57
CA ALA A 284 -7.90 31.37 -10.91
C ALA A 284 -8.51 29.96 -10.90
N ARG A 285 -8.46 29.23 -9.77
CA ARG A 285 -9.05 27.90 -9.57
C ARG A 285 -8.66 26.90 -10.68
N PRO A 286 -7.37 26.60 -10.89
CA PRO A 286 -6.93 25.71 -11.97
C PRO A 286 -7.47 24.26 -11.83
N THR A 287 -7.87 23.88 -10.63
CA THR A 287 -8.39 22.54 -10.28
C THR A 287 -9.90 22.40 -10.46
N ALA A 288 -10.64 23.51 -10.73
CA ALA A 288 -12.11 23.55 -10.72
C ALA A 288 -12.84 22.39 -11.47
N PRO A 289 -12.35 21.89 -12.63
CA PRO A 289 -13.00 20.76 -13.31
C PRO A 289 -13.00 19.44 -12.52
N TRP A 290 -12.12 19.30 -11.52
CA TRP A 290 -11.95 18.07 -10.75
C TRP A 290 -12.36 18.21 -9.28
N ASP A 291 -12.61 19.43 -8.77
CA ASP A 291 -12.88 19.73 -7.36
C ASP A 291 -14.03 18.92 -6.77
N GLU A 292 -15.08 18.65 -7.56
CA GLU A 292 -16.25 17.92 -7.11
C GLU A 292 -15.93 16.47 -6.72
N VAL A 293 -15.04 15.83 -7.46
CA VAL A 293 -14.65 14.42 -7.21
C VAL A 293 -13.41 14.34 -6.33
N TRP A 294 -12.38 15.14 -6.63
CA TRP A 294 -11.04 14.96 -6.05
C TRP A 294 -10.77 15.85 -4.83
N GLY A 295 -11.51 16.95 -4.69
CA GLY A 295 -11.26 17.98 -3.68
C GLY A 295 -12.00 17.81 -2.34
N GLN A 296 -12.60 16.64 -2.08
CA GLN A 296 -13.52 16.45 -0.94
C GLN A 296 -12.85 15.90 0.33
N ASN A 297 -11.52 15.85 0.37
CA ASN A 297 -10.75 15.27 1.46
C ASN A 297 -9.79 16.28 2.11
N PHE A 298 -8.82 15.80 2.89
CA PHE A 298 -7.88 16.65 3.62
C PHE A 298 -7.00 17.53 2.71
N MET A 299 -6.74 17.07 1.47
CA MET A 299 -6.14 17.88 0.40
C MET A 299 -7.24 18.62 -0.36
N THR A 300 -7.63 19.83 0.16
CA THR A 300 -8.58 20.68 -0.53
C THR A 300 -8.01 21.24 -1.84
N PRO A 301 -8.84 21.76 -2.75
CA PRO A 301 -8.35 22.41 -3.97
C PRO A 301 -7.25 23.45 -3.71
N GLU A 302 -7.42 24.31 -2.70
CA GLU A 302 -6.46 25.36 -2.36
C GLU A 302 -5.13 24.76 -1.86
N ARG A 303 -5.18 23.71 -1.04
CA ARG A 303 -3.98 23.00 -0.55
C ARG A 303 -3.25 22.30 -1.69
N PHE A 304 -3.99 21.69 -2.60
CA PHE A 304 -3.39 21.00 -3.75
C PHE A 304 -2.74 21.99 -4.71
N VAL A 305 -3.40 23.13 -5.01
CA VAL A 305 -2.78 24.23 -5.80
C VAL A 305 -1.51 24.73 -5.11
N ARG A 306 -1.51 24.94 -3.78
CA ARG A 306 -0.31 25.36 -3.03
C ARG A 306 0.82 24.33 -3.17
N LEU A 307 0.49 23.05 -3.06
CA LEU A 307 1.47 21.96 -3.18
C LEU A 307 2.11 21.94 -4.57
N VAL A 308 1.28 21.96 -5.63
CA VAL A 308 1.77 21.90 -7.02
C VAL A 308 2.56 23.17 -7.36
N TYR A 309 2.07 24.36 -6.95
CA TYR A 309 2.77 25.62 -7.17
C TYR A 309 4.14 25.62 -6.45
N GLY A 310 4.19 25.17 -5.21
CA GLY A 310 5.42 25.10 -4.43
C GLY A 310 6.44 24.13 -5.01
N ASP A 311 6.00 22.96 -5.50
CA ASP A 311 6.84 22.01 -6.21
C ASP A 311 7.44 22.63 -7.49
N LEU A 312 6.60 23.22 -8.35
CA LEU A 312 7.02 23.80 -9.63
C LEU A 312 7.93 25.02 -9.48
N THR A 313 7.82 25.78 -8.39
CA THR A 313 8.65 26.96 -8.11
C THR A 313 9.84 26.69 -7.20
N GLY A 314 9.93 25.48 -6.62
CA GLY A 314 10.98 25.13 -5.64
C GLY A 314 10.85 25.92 -4.32
N THR A 315 9.63 26.29 -3.92
CA THR A 315 9.36 27.05 -2.69
C THR A 315 8.81 26.19 -1.54
N LEU A 316 8.69 24.87 -1.75
CA LEU A 316 8.35 23.87 -0.72
C LEU A 316 9.51 22.95 -0.43
#